data_c541018f2dc7f88e82e8029e9efdf1f7
#
_entry.id   c541018f2dc7f88e82e8029e9efdf1f7
#
_cell.length_a   1.000
_cell.length_b   1.000
_cell.length_c   1.000
_cell.angle_alpha   90.00
_cell.angle_beta   90.00
_cell.angle_gamma   90.00
#
_symmetry.space_group_name_H-M   'P 1'
#
loop_
_entity.id
_entity.type
_entity.pdbx_description
1 polymer ?
#
loop_
_entity_poly.entity_id
_entity_poly.type
_entity_poly.pdbx_seq_one_letter_code
_entity_poly.pdbx_strand_id
1 'polypeptide(L)'
;MIEAVRLTKRYRETTAVDDLTFTVKPGLVTGFVGPNGSGKSTTMRMILGLDAPTAGTVTVNGRRYADHPAPMAEVGALLDARAAQPGRSALDHLLALAATHRISGSRVEELIGIVGLEGVARKRVGSFSLGMSQRLGIAAALLGDPATVVLDEPVNGLDPEGIHWIRNLLRGLADEGRTVLVSSHLMSEMALTAEHVIVLGRGRLIADLSVDELRRNASGG
;
A
#
# COMPACT_ATOMS: atom_id res chain seq x y z
N MET A 1 -8.89 -8.54 4.70
CA MET A 1 -9.98 -7.92 3.90
C MET A 1 -10.13 -6.47 4.32
N ILE A 2 -10.32 -5.54 3.35
CA ILE A 2 -10.67 -4.13 3.63
C ILE A 2 -12.10 -3.91 3.15
N GLU A 3 -12.94 -3.27 3.97
CA GLU A 3 -14.32 -2.95 3.63
C GLU A 3 -14.58 -1.47 3.90
N ALA A 4 -14.99 -0.74 2.88
CA ALA A 4 -15.42 0.65 2.95
C ALA A 4 -16.90 0.74 2.62
N VAL A 5 -17.68 1.42 3.47
CA VAL A 5 -19.12 1.58 3.30
C VAL A 5 -19.47 3.06 3.38
N ARG A 6 -19.92 3.61 2.25
CA ARG A 6 -20.33 5.02 2.09
C ARG A 6 -19.31 6.01 2.62
N LEU A 7 -18.01 5.67 2.40
CA LEU A 7 -16.89 6.41 2.96
C LEU A 7 -16.79 7.80 2.34
N THR A 8 -16.81 8.83 3.18
CA THR A 8 -16.77 10.24 2.75
C THR A 8 -15.72 11.00 3.55
N LYS A 9 -14.94 11.84 2.86
CA LYS A 9 -13.99 12.76 3.49
C LYS A 9 -14.11 14.16 2.89
N ARG A 10 -14.36 15.13 3.76
CA ARG A 10 -14.39 16.56 3.42
C ARG A 10 -13.31 17.29 4.20
N TYR A 11 -12.59 18.15 3.51
CA TYR A 11 -11.66 19.11 4.09
C TYR A 11 -12.18 20.51 3.78
N ARG A 12 -12.78 21.18 4.77
CA ARG A 12 -13.44 22.48 4.58
C ARG A 12 -14.44 22.43 3.42
N GLU A 13 -14.19 23.20 2.35
CA GLU A 13 -15.04 23.27 1.15
C GLU A 13 -14.79 22.13 0.12
N THR A 14 -13.71 21.36 0.30
CA THR A 14 -13.32 20.33 -0.68
C THR A 14 -13.75 18.94 -0.23
N THR A 15 -14.54 18.25 -1.04
CA THR A 15 -14.84 16.82 -0.87
C THR A 15 -13.76 16.01 -1.58
N ALA A 16 -12.87 15.39 -0.82
CA ALA A 16 -11.76 14.58 -1.36
C ALA A 16 -12.20 13.14 -1.67
N VAL A 17 -13.17 12.61 -0.91
CA VAL A 17 -13.76 11.27 -1.09
C VAL A 17 -15.27 11.42 -0.85
N ASP A 18 -16.08 10.86 -1.75
CA ASP A 18 -17.53 11.06 -1.77
C ASP A 18 -18.25 9.72 -1.98
N ASP A 19 -18.86 9.21 -0.90
CA ASP A 19 -19.73 8.03 -0.86
C ASP A 19 -19.09 6.75 -1.46
N LEU A 20 -17.80 6.47 -1.15
CA LEU A 20 -17.11 5.29 -1.63
C LEU A 20 -17.59 4.03 -0.90
N THR A 21 -18.01 3.02 -1.66
CA THR A 21 -18.29 1.68 -1.17
C THR A 21 -17.53 0.68 -2.02
N PHE A 22 -16.64 -0.09 -1.40
CA PHE A 22 -15.83 -1.12 -2.06
C PHE A 22 -15.31 -2.15 -1.06
N THR A 23 -14.84 -3.29 -1.59
CA THR A 23 -14.21 -4.35 -0.81
C THR A 23 -12.91 -4.80 -1.46
N VAL A 24 -11.81 -4.86 -0.68
CA VAL A 24 -10.54 -5.49 -1.07
C VAL A 24 -10.47 -6.87 -0.47
N LYS A 25 -10.47 -7.89 -1.30
CA LYS A 25 -10.50 -9.30 -0.89
C LYS A 25 -9.09 -9.84 -0.60
N PRO A 26 -8.92 -10.78 0.33
CA PRO A 26 -7.68 -11.51 0.52
C PRO A 26 -7.38 -12.42 -0.70
N GLY A 27 -6.11 -12.77 -0.89
CA GLY A 27 -5.66 -13.65 -1.95
C GLY A 27 -5.60 -13.01 -3.34
N LEU A 28 -5.77 -11.70 -3.44
CA LEU A 28 -5.72 -10.94 -4.68
C LEU A 28 -4.91 -9.66 -4.51
N VAL A 29 -4.19 -9.26 -5.56
CA VAL A 29 -3.66 -7.91 -5.69
C VAL A 29 -4.77 -7.02 -6.26
N THR A 30 -5.24 -6.05 -5.47
CA THR A 30 -6.23 -5.06 -5.89
C THR A 30 -5.54 -3.75 -6.22
N GLY A 31 -5.68 -3.30 -7.46
CA GLY A 31 -5.23 -2.00 -7.93
C GLY A 31 -6.23 -0.89 -7.60
N PHE A 32 -5.76 0.17 -6.94
CA PHE A 32 -6.54 1.36 -6.62
C PHE A 32 -6.13 2.47 -7.58
N VAL A 33 -6.88 2.67 -8.67
CA VAL A 33 -6.43 3.41 -9.85
C VAL A 33 -7.19 4.73 -10.01
N GLY A 34 -6.47 5.75 -10.46
CA GLY A 34 -7.09 7.04 -10.76
C GLY A 34 -6.05 8.16 -10.86
N PRO A 35 -6.38 9.30 -11.48
CA PRO A 35 -5.48 10.43 -11.61
C PRO A 35 -5.08 11.02 -10.24
N ASN A 36 -4.07 11.86 -10.23
CA ASN A 36 -3.71 12.61 -9.03
C ASN A 36 -4.91 13.46 -8.56
N GLY A 37 -5.16 13.48 -7.25
CA GLY A 37 -6.31 14.15 -6.67
C GLY A 37 -7.64 13.37 -6.77
N SER A 38 -7.65 12.12 -7.26
CA SER A 38 -8.87 11.30 -7.31
C SER A 38 -9.35 10.76 -5.96
N GLY A 39 -8.59 10.96 -4.87
CA GLY A 39 -8.95 10.51 -3.53
C GLY A 39 -8.22 9.26 -3.04
N LYS A 40 -7.31 8.65 -3.82
CA LYS A 40 -6.58 7.41 -3.46
C LYS A 40 -5.86 7.51 -2.12
N SER A 41 -4.89 8.42 -2.00
CA SER A 41 -4.10 8.59 -0.77
C SER A 41 -4.98 8.98 0.42
N THR A 42 -6.01 9.81 0.22
CA THR A 42 -6.97 10.15 1.28
C THR A 42 -7.72 8.92 1.77
N THR A 43 -8.16 8.05 0.86
CA THR A 43 -8.83 6.80 1.20
C THR A 43 -7.89 5.86 1.95
N MET A 44 -6.65 5.69 1.48
CA MET A 44 -5.64 4.87 2.18
C MET A 44 -5.34 5.41 3.60
N ARG A 45 -5.27 6.73 3.77
CA ARG A 45 -5.11 7.35 5.09
C ARG A 45 -6.28 7.07 6.02
N MET A 46 -7.52 7.03 5.50
CA MET A 46 -8.70 6.63 6.30
C MET A 46 -8.69 5.14 6.65
N ILE A 47 -8.27 4.26 5.74
CA ILE A 47 -8.08 2.82 6.01
C ILE A 47 -7.13 2.61 7.20
N LEU A 48 -6.04 3.39 7.24
CA LEU A 48 -5.01 3.33 8.29
C LEU A 48 -5.34 4.15 9.54
N GLY A 49 -6.52 4.76 9.61
CA GLY A 49 -6.94 5.58 10.76
C GLY A 49 -6.14 6.87 10.95
N LEU A 50 -5.34 7.28 9.96
CA LEU A 50 -4.57 8.54 9.98
C LEU A 50 -5.47 9.75 9.76
N ASP A 51 -6.57 9.56 9.06
CA ASP A 51 -7.63 10.55 8.86
C ASP A 51 -8.98 9.94 9.25
N ALA A 52 -9.74 10.62 10.11
CA ALA A 52 -11.10 10.20 10.42
C ALA A 52 -12.03 10.48 9.23
N PRO A 53 -12.93 9.55 8.84
CA PRO A 53 -13.99 9.83 7.87
C PRO A 53 -14.91 10.94 8.35
N THR A 54 -15.45 11.73 7.42
CA THR A 54 -16.54 12.68 7.71
C THR A 54 -17.88 11.95 7.81
N ALA A 55 -18.06 10.89 7.01
CA ALA A 55 -19.22 9.98 7.06
C ALA A 55 -18.81 8.59 6.53
N GLY A 56 -19.63 7.59 6.80
CA GLY A 56 -19.36 6.21 6.45
C GLY A 56 -18.34 5.54 7.36
N THR A 57 -17.93 4.33 7.00
CA THR A 57 -17.01 3.52 7.80
C THR A 57 -15.99 2.82 6.91
N VAL A 58 -14.83 2.51 7.49
CA VAL A 58 -13.86 1.61 6.88
C VAL A 58 -13.29 0.68 7.94
N THR A 59 -13.16 -0.59 7.59
CA THR A 59 -12.61 -1.64 8.45
C THR A 59 -11.52 -2.41 7.71
N VAL A 60 -10.58 -2.95 8.47
CA VAL A 60 -9.59 -3.92 8.03
C VAL A 60 -9.76 -5.16 8.89
N ASN A 61 -9.94 -6.32 8.26
CA ASN A 61 -10.19 -7.59 8.94
C ASN A 61 -11.31 -7.48 10.00
N GLY A 62 -12.40 -6.77 9.64
CA GLY A 62 -13.61 -6.61 10.45
C GLY A 62 -13.52 -5.58 11.58
N ARG A 63 -12.39 -4.84 11.74
CA ARG A 63 -12.20 -3.82 12.78
C ARG A 63 -11.65 -2.53 12.17
N ARG A 64 -11.88 -1.39 12.83
CA ARG A 64 -11.15 -0.16 12.49
C ARG A 64 -9.67 -0.36 12.83
N TYR A 65 -8.78 0.24 12.07
CA TYR A 65 -7.34 0.10 12.29
C TYR A 65 -6.91 0.40 13.74
N ALA A 66 -7.45 1.46 14.33
CA ALA A 66 -7.14 1.88 15.71
C ALA A 66 -7.63 0.88 16.79
N ASP A 67 -8.55 -0.01 16.46
CA ASP A 67 -9.13 -0.99 17.40
C ASP A 67 -8.40 -2.34 17.37
N HIS A 68 -7.35 -2.49 16.53
CA HIS A 68 -6.51 -3.70 16.50
C HIS A 68 -5.53 -3.73 17.67
N PRO A 69 -5.42 -4.84 18.38
CA PRO A 69 -4.49 -4.98 19.52
C PRO A 69 -3.01 -5.03 19.07
N ALA A 70 -2.76 -5.47 17.83
CA ALA A 70 -1.42 -5.55 17.22
C ALA A 70 -1.45 -5.00 15.78
N PRO A 71 -1.59 -3.67 15.61
CA PRO A 71 -1.83 -3.09 14.28
C PRO A 71 -0.78 -3.44 13.22
N MET A 72 0.50 -3.57 13.57
CA MET A 72 1.56 -3.93 12.63
C MET A 72 1.49 -5.37 12.11
N ALA A 73 0.90 -6.29 12.87
CA ALA A 73 0.63 -7.66 12.41
C ALA A 73 -0.62 -7.72 11.51
N GLU A 74 -1.48 -6.71 11.59
CA GLU A 74 -2.71 -6.65 10.80
C GLU A 74 -2.52 -5.89 9.49
N VAL A 75 -1.81 -4.75 9.55
CA VAL A 75 -1.64 -3.86 8.39
C VAL A 75 -0.22 -3.34 8.31
N GLY A 76 0.43 -3.62 7.19
CA GLY A 76 1.65 -2.95 6.76
C GLY A 76 1.34 -1.90 5.70
N ALA A 77 1.93 -0.72 5.81
CA ALA A 77 1.63 0.36 4.88
C ALA A 77 2.87 1.15 4.43
N LEU A 78 2.87 1.54 3.16
CA LEU A 78 3.78 2.53 2.60
C LEU A 78 2.94 3.63 1.94
N LEU A 79 2.90 4.82 2.54
CA LEU A 79 2.23 6.00 1.99
C LEU A 79 3.20 7.05 1.45
N ASP A 80 4.44 7.06 1.97
CA ASP A 80 5.50 7.97 1.54
C ASP A 80 6.85 7.27 1.64
N ALA A 81 7.53 7.12 0.51
CA ALA A 81 8.85 6.51 0.43
C ALA A 81 9.92 7.27 1.24
N ARG A 82 9.72 8.57 1.47
CA ARG A 82 10.65 9.44 2.20
C ARG A 82 10.31 9.62 3.67
N ALA A 83 9.40 8.82 4.22
CA ALA A 83 9.01 8.90 5.63
C ALA A 83 10.14 8.51 6.60
N ALA A 84 11.15 7.74 6.15
CA ALA A 84 12.29 7.34 6.97
C ALA A 84 13.19 8.53 7.30
N GLN A 85 13.70 8.60 8.56
CA GLN A 85 14.53 9.70 9.03
C GLN A 85 15.87 9.74 8.27
N PRO A 86 16.23 10.83 7.58
CA PRO A 86 17.41 10.89 6.69
C PRO A 86 18.76 10.64 7.39
N GLY A 87 18.86 10.97 8.68
CA GLY A 87 20.08 10.82 9.48
C GLY A 87 20.38 9.39 9.97
N ARG A 88 19.39 8.49 9.92
CA ARG A 88 19.56 7.08 10.32
C ARG A 88 20.04 6.23 9.15
N SER A 89 20.71 5.10 9.45
CA SER A 89 20.90 4.06 8.44
C SER A 89 19.59 3.30 8.18
N ALA A 90 19.48 2.59 7.04
CA ALA A 90 18.31 1.75 6.76
C ALA A 90 18.15 0.65 7.81
N LEU A 91 19.26 0.02 8.22
CA LEU A 91 19.27 -1.00 9.27
C LEU A 91 18.76 -0.43 10.60
N ASP A 92 19.31 0.72 11.07
CA ASP A 92 18.90 1.33 12.33
C ASP A 92 17.44 1.80 12.29
N HIS A 93 16.95 2.24 11.11
CA HIS A 93 15.55 2.62 10.95
C HIS A 93 14.63 1.41 11.17
N LEU A 94 14.91 0.26 10.52
CA LEU A 94 14.11 -0.95 10.68
C LEU A 94 14.24 -1.55 12.08
N LEU A 95 15.46 -1.57 12.66
CA LEU A 95 15.66 -2.04 14.04
C LEU A 95 14.91 -1.19 15.07
N ALA A 96 14.85 0.13 14.88
CA ALA A 96 14.08 1.01 15.75
C ALA A 96 12.57 0.71 15.67
N LEU A 97 12.02 0.47 14.48
CA LEU A 97 10.63 0.05 14.30
C LEU A 97 10.38 -1.34 14.92
N ALA A 98 11.28 -2.30 14.67
CA ALA A 98 11.19 -3.65 15.21
C ALA A 98 11.16 -3.66 16.76
N ALA A 99 12.02 -2.84 17.40
CA ALA A 99 12.10 -2.75 18.85
C ALA A 99 10.79 -2.27 19.48
N THR A 100 10.05 -1.35 18.85
CA THR A 100 8.76 -0.85 19.36
C THR A 100 7.67 -1.92 19.40
N HIS A 101 7.82 -2.99 18.63
CA HIS A 101 6.82 -4.07 18.49
C HIS A 101 7.38 -5.45 18.87
N ARG A 102 8.56 -5.50 19.51
CA ARG A 102 9.23 -6.73 19.94
C ARG A 102 9.50 -7.72 18.80
N ILE A 103 9.73 -7.21 17.59
CA ILE A 103 10.10 -7.99 16.42
C ILE A 103 11.62 -8.27 16.48
N SER A 104 12.03 -9.48 16.10
CA SER A 104 13.43 -9.89 16.17
C SER A 104 14.32 -9.16 15.15
N GLY A 105 15.62 -8.98 15.47
CA GLY A 105 16.60 -8.44 14.52
C GLY A 105 16.79 -9.33 13.30
N SER A 106 16.63 -10.66 13.44
CA SER A 106 16.69 -11.61 12.32
C SER A 106 15.62 -11.33 11.26
N ARG A 107 14.42 -10.89 11.66
CA ARG A 107 13.37 -10.46 10.72
C ARG A 107 13.78 -9.21 9.94
N VAL A 108 14.50 -8.30 10.59
CA VAL A 108 15.03 -7.11 9.91
C VAL A 108 16.08 -7.51 8.84
N GLU A 109 17.00 -8.40 9.18
CA GLU A 109 18.01 -8.90 8.23
C GLU A 109 17.37 -9.63 7.04
N GLU A 110 16.39 -10.47 7.29
CA GLU A 110 15.61 -11.15 6.26
C GLU A 110 14.96 -10.15 5.29
N LEU A 111 14.28 -9.12 5.82
CA LEU A 111 13.61 -8.11 5.00
C LEU A 111 14.60 -7.26 4.20
N ILE A 112 15.77 -6.92 4.78
CA ILE A 112 16.84 -6.23 4.03
C ILE A 112 17.25 -7.08 2.81
N GLY A 113 17.34 -8.40 2.96
CA GLY A 113 17.60 -9.33 1.85
C GLY A 113 16.47 -9.36 0.83
N ILE A 114 15.23 -9.51 1.28
CA ILE A 114 14.03 -9.53 0.40
C ILE A 114 13.95 -8.27 -0.49
N VAL A 115 14.26 -7.10 0.07
CA VAL A 115 14.18 -5.84 -0.68
C VAL A 115 15.48 -5.47 -1.41
N GLY A 116 16.56 -6.28 -1.28
CA GLY A 116 17.83 -6.08 -1.99
C GLY A 116 18.60 -4.84 -1.52
N LEU A 117 18.64 -4.58 -0.21
CA LEU A 117 19.34 -3.44 0.39
C LEU A 117 20.59 -3.83 1.21
N GLU A 118 21.08 -5.09 1.15
CA GLU A 118 22.20 -5.61 1.96
C GLU A 118 23.46 -4.75 1.80
N GLY A 119 23.83 -4.43 0.56
CA GLY A 119 25.03 -3.65 0.24
C GLY A 119 25.00 -2.19 0.71
N VAL A 120 23.83 -1.69 1.13
CA VAL A 120 23.60 -0.29 1.53
C VAL A 120 22.89 -0.14 2.87
N ALA A 121 22.59 -1.24 3.57
CA ALA A 121 21.80 -1.24 4.80
C ALA A 121 22.36 -0.32 5.90
N ARG A 122 23.70 -0.15 5.95
CA ARG A 122 24.40 0.73 6.91
C ARG A 122 24.59 2.17 6.42
N LYS A 123 24.20 2.51 5.19
CA LYS A 123 24.25 3.88 4.67
C LYS A 123 23.07 4.69 5.20
N ARG A 124 23.28 6.01 5.36
CA ARG A 124 22.22 6.93 5.79
C ARG A 124 21.13 7.03 4.72
N VAL A 125 19.87 6.95 5.16
CA VAL A 125 18.69 7.01 4.27
C VAL A 125 18.65 8.32 3.46
N GLY A 126 19.18 9.43 3.99
CA GLY A 126 19.27 10.68 3.26
C GLY A 126 20.11 10.62 1.97
N SER A 127 20.93 9.58 1.78
CA SER A 127 21.70 9.35 0.54
C SER A 127 21.02 8.38 -0.43
N PHE A 128 19.83 7.88 -0.10
CA PHE A 128 19.13 6.89 -0.92
C PHE A 128 18.50 7.53 -2.17
N SER A 129 18.54 6.80 -3.28
CA SER A 129 17.67 7.10 -4.42
C SER A 129 16.20 6.93 -4.04
N LEU A 130 15.28 7.43 -4.87
CA LEU A 130 13.85 7.21 -4.64
C LEU A 130 13.52 5.71 -4.63
N GLY A 131 14.07 4.92 -5.56
CA GLY A 131 13.87 3.47 -5.59
C GLY A 131 14.41 2.75 -4.36
N MET A 132 15.57 3.15 -3.82
CA MET A 132 16.08 2.61 -2.55
C MET A 132 15.17 2.98 -1.38
N SER A 133 14.62 4.19 -1.35
CA SER A 133 13.68 4.64 -0.33
C SER A 133 12.35 3.86 -0.41
N GLN A 134 11.85 3.58 -1.63
CA GLN A 134 10.69 2.71 -1.84
C GLN A 134 10.94 1.30 -1.27
N ARG A 135 12.06 0.69 -1.61
CA ARG A 135 12.44 -0.63 -1.09
C ARG A 135 12.50 -0.66 0.44
N LEU A 136 13.08 0.37 1.05
CA LEU A 136 13.11 0.51 2.52
C LEU A 136 11.71 0.67 3.11
N GLY A 137 10.85 1.48 2.51
CA GLY A 137 9.46 1.65 2.93
C GLY A 137 8.64 0.36 2.83
N ILE A 138 8.87 -0.44 1.78
CA ILE A 138 8.27 -1.78 1.63
C ILE A 138 8.78 -2.72 2.73
N ALA A 139 10.09 -2.72 3.05
CA ALA A 139 10.61 -3.52 4.16
C ALA A 139 9.96 -3.13 5.50
N ALA A 140 9.79 -1.82 5.76
CA ALA A 140 9.10 -1.33 6.94
C ALA A 140 7.63 -1.76 6.98
N ALA A 141 6.93 -1.72 5.84
CA ALA A 141 5.55 -2.19 5.73
C ALA A 141 5.41 -3.69 6.03
N LEU A 142 6.39 -4.51 5.63
CA LEU A 142 6.37 -5.97 5.83
C LEU A 142 6.94 -6.42 7.19
N LEU A 143 7.41 -5.50 8.02
CA LEU A 143 8.15 -5.82 9.25
C LEU A 143 7.33 -6.65 10.24
N GLY A 144 6.06 -6.31 10.43
CA GLY A 144 5.15 -7.02 11.33
C GLY A 144 4.52 -8.29 10.76
N ASP A 145 4.94 -8.74 9.58
CA ASP A 145 4.33 -9.87 8.84
C ASP A 145 2.80 -9.72 8.67
N PRO A 146 2.35 -8.59 8.11
CA PRO A 146 0.94 -8.19 8.17
C PRO A 146 0.04 -9.04 7.27
N ALA A 147 -1.19 -9.27 7.73
CA ALA A 147 -2.24 -9.93 6.94
C ALA A 147 -2.77 -9.05 5.80
N THR A 148 -2.60 -7.73 5.91
CA THR A 148 -3.03 -6.74 4.89
C THR A 148 -1.88 -5.80 4.57
N VAL A 149 -1.64 -5.55 3.27
CA VAL A 149 -0.59 -4.63 2.78
C VAL A 149 -1.21 -3.53 1.95
N VAL A 150 -0.88 -2.27 2.27
CA VAL A 150 -1.40 -1.06 1.59
C VAL A 150 -0.22 -0.22 1.11
N LEU A 151 -0.05 -0.12 -0.22
CA LEU A 151 1.08 0.59 -0.81
C LEU A 151 0.61 1.70 -1.75
N ASP A 152 1.02 2.94 -1.47
CA ASP A 152 0.70 4.10 -2.31
C ASP A 152 1.83 4.32 -3.32
N GLU A 153 1.53 4.16 -4.62
CA GLU A 153 2.44 4.36 -5.75
C GLU A 153 3.82 3.64 -5.58
N PRO A 154 3.88 2.33 -5.24
CA PRO A 154 5.13 1.66 -4.85
C PRO A 154 6.13 1.49 -6.01
N VAL A 155 5.71 1.65 -7.26
CA VAL A 155 6.57 1.54 -8.46
C VAL A 155 7.33 2.83 -8.77
N ASN A 156 6.95 3.96 -8.16
CA ASN A 156 7.55 5.25 -8.44
C ASN A 156 9.06 5.26 -8.12
N GLY A 157 9.88 5.62 -9.10
CA GLY A 157 11.32 5.71 -8.95
C GLY A 157 12.07 4.37 -8.97
N LEU A 158 11.38 3.27 -9.23
CA LEU A 158 12.01 1.99 -9.51
C LEU A 158 12.43 1.92 -10.99
N ASP A 159 13.54 1.24 -11.24
CA ASP A 159 13.97 0.83 -12.58
C ASP A 159 13.13 -0.37 -13.09
N PRO A 160 13.25 -0.79 -14.35
CA PRO A 160 12.47 -1.90 -14.89
C PRO A 160 12.65 -3.21 -14.11
N GLU A 161 13.83 -3.48 -13.58
CA GLU A 161 14.10 -4.66 -12.73
C GLU A 161 13.37 -4.53 -11.39
N GLY A 162 13.41 -3.36 -10.77
CA GLY A 162 12.66 -3.05 -9.54
C GLY A 162 11.15 -3.16 -9.71
N ILE A 163 10.62 -2.73 -10.87
CA ILE A 163 9.20 -2.90 -11.19
C ILE A 163 8.85 -4.39 -11.31
N HIS A 164 9.69 -5.19 -11.96
CA HIS A 164 9.47 -6.64 -12.05
C HIS A 164 9.53 -7.30 -10.66
N TRP A 165 10.52 -6.93 -9.85
CA TRP A 165 10.67 -7.41 -8.48
C TRP A 165 9.43 -7.12 -7.62
N ILE A 166 8.94 -5.88 -7.61
CA ILE A 166 7.77 -5.52 -6.77
C ILE A 166 6.51 -6.26 -7.22
N ARG A 167 6.30 -6.45 -8.52
CA ARG A 167 5.16 -7.25 -9.03
C ARG A 167 5.18 -8.68 -8.51
N ASN A 168 6.35 -9.33 -8.54
CA ASN A 168 6.49 -10.69 -8.03
C ASN A 168 6.27 -10.74 -6.52
N LEU A 169 6.79 -9.76 -5.78
CA LEU A 169 6.56 -9.65 -4.34
C LEU A 169 5.07 -9.54 -4.01
N LEU A 170 4.35 -8.63 -4.69
CA LEU A 170 2.91 -8.41 -4.45
C LEU A 170 2.08 -9.66 -4.74
N ARG A 171 2.38 -10.36 -5.84
CA ARG A 171 1.72 -11.62 -6.17
C ARG A 171 2.02 -12.70 -5.15
N GLY A 172 3.28 -12.86 -4.74
CA GLY A 172 3.65 -13.81 -3.69
C GLY A 172 2.88 -13.57 -2.38
N LEU A 173 2.74 -12.30 -1.97
CA LEU A 173 1.94 -11.93 -0.79
C LEU A 173 0.45 -12.28 -0.97
N ALA A 174 -0.11 -12.07 -2.15
CA ALA A 174 -1.49 -12.45 -2.45
C ALA A 174 -1.66 -13.98 -2.47
N ASP A 175 -0.73 -14.71 -3.09
CA ASP A 175 -0.73 -16.19 -3.12
C ASP A 175 -0.65 -16.82 -1.72
N GLU A 176 -0.02 -16.13 -0.76
CA GLU A 176 -0.04 -16.48 0.67
C GLU A 176 -1.41 -16.20 1.35
N GLY A 177 -2.39 -15.66 0.63
CA GLY A 177 -3.72 -15.32 1.14
C GLY A 177 -3.83 -13.94 1.77
N ARG A 178 -2.81 -13.09 1.68
CA ARG A 178 -2.86 -11.71 2.22
C ARG A 178 -3.77 -10.82 1.38
N THR A 179 -4.27 -9.77 2.01
CA THR A 179 -4.99 -8.69 1.31
C THR A 179 -3.97 -7.67 0.82
N VAL A 180 -3.91 -7.44 -0.49
CA VAL A 180 -2.94 -6.50 -1.09
C VAL A 180 -3.67 -5.38 -1.82
N LEU A 181 -3.50 -4.14 -1.36
CA LEU A 181 -4.04 -2.92 -1.98
C LEU A 181 -2.89 -2.03 -2.45
N VAL A 182 -2.85 -1.76 -3.75
CA VAL A 182 -1.78 -0.97 -4.39
C VAL A 182 -2.37 0.16 -5.18
N SER A 183 -1.94 1.41 -4.94
CA SER A 183 -2.36 2.51 -5.80
C SER A 183 -1.44 2.69 -7.00
N SER A 184 -2.02 3.18 -8.09
CA SER A 184 -1.30 3.72 -9.24
C SER A 184 -2.16 4.77 -9.96
N HIS A 185 -1.49 5.69 -10.64
CA HIS A 185 -2.13 6.59 -11.58
C HIS A 185 -2.13 6.04 -13.01
N LEU A 186 -1.45 4.89 -13.26
CA LEU A 186 -1.32 4.25 -14.56
C LEU A 186 -2.08 2.92 -14.61
N MET A 187 -3.15 2.89 -15.40
CA MET A 187 -3.95 1.68 -15.62
C MET A 187 -3.13 0.53 -16.23
N SER A 188 -2.19 0.86 -17.14
CA SER A 188 -1.32 -0.14 -17.79
C SER A 188 -0.43 -0.90 -16.80
N GLU A 189 0.05 -0.25 -15.74
CA GLU A 189 0.82 -0.91 -14.69
C GLU A 189 -0.04 -1.88 -13.90
N MET A 190 -1.25 -1.45 -13.54
CA MET A 190 -2.18 -2.29 -12.77
C MET A 190 -2.69 -3.48 -13.58
N ALA A 191 -2.93 -3.33 -14.88
CA ALA A 191 -3.31 -4.44 -15.77
C ALA A 191 -2.26 -5.56 -15.86
N LEU A 192 -1.00 -5.27 -15.49
CA LEU A 192 0.10 -6.24 -15.44
C LEU A 192 0.37 -6.80 -14.04
N THR A 193 -0.20 -6.21 -13.00
CA THR A 193 0.14 -6.54 -11.60
C THR A 193 -1.06 -7.07 -10.83
N ALA A 194 -2.21 -6.44 -10.99
CA ALA A 194 -3.44 -6.73 -10.24
C ALA A 194 -4.33 -7.74 -10.95
N GLU A 195 -5.14 -8.46 -10.17
CA GLU A 195 -6.25 -9.29 -10.64
C GLU A 195 -7.58 -8.53 -10.58
N HIS A 196 -7.67 -7.53 -9.73
CA HIS A 196 -8.87 -6.71 -9.51
C HIS A 196 -8.51 -5.22 -9.51
N VAL A 197 -9.38 -4.35 -10.00
CA VAL A 197 -9.17 -2.91 -10.01
C VAL A 197 -10.39 -2.15 -9.51
N ILE A 198 -10.11 -1.16 -8.66
CA ILE A 198 -11.06 -0.16 -8.17
C ILE A 198 -10.62 1.18 -8.77
N VAL A 199 -11.45 1.73 -9.65
CA VAL A 199 -11.12 2.95 -10.40
C VAL A 199 -11.82 4.14 -9.76
N LEU A 200 -11.04 5.15 -9.39
CA LEU A 200 -11.51 6.39 -8.79
C LEU A 200 -11.41 7.59 -9.72
N GLY A 201 -12.40 8.46 -9.66
CA GLY A 201 -12.36 9.78 -10.29
C GLY A 201 -13.10 10.82 -9.47
N ARG A 202 -12.42 11.94 -9.18
CA ARG A 202 -12.99 13.07 -8.42
C ARG A 202 -13.63 12.65 -7.09
N GLY A 203 -12.98 11.75 -6.36
CA GLY A 203 -13.43 11.26 -5.07
C GLY A 203 -14.50 10.17 -5.12
N ARG A 204 -14.96 9.74 -6.29
CA ARG A 204 -16.04 8.75 -6.48
C ARG A 204 -15.55 7.48 -7.13
N LEU A 205 -16.27 6.38 -6.88
CA LEU A 205 -16.08 5.11 -7.55
C LEU A 205 -16.58 5.21 -9.00
N ILE A 206 -15.71 4.88 -9.95
CA ILE A 206 -16.05 4.81 -11.39
C ILE A 206 -16.29 3.38 -11.80
N ALA A 207 -15.42 2.45 -11.37
CA ALA A 207 -15.50 1.03 -11.66
C ALA A 207 -14.91 0.20 -10.54
N ASP A 208 -15.45 -1.00 -10.34
CA ASP A 208 -14.99 -2.02 -9.38
C ASP A 208 -15.17 -3.38 -10.09
N LEU A 209 -14.07 -3.92 -10.68
CA LEU A 209 -14.14 -5.06 -11.59
C LEU A 209 -12.81 -5.83 -11.66
N SER A 210 -12.84 -7.06 -12.14
CA SER A 210 -11.64 -7.83 -12.42
C SER A 210 -10.87 -7.26 -13.62
N VAL A 211 -9.56 -7.49 -13.65
CA VAL A 211 -8.72 -7.09 -14.81
C VAL A 211 -9.17 -7.81 -16.10
N ASP A 212 -9.69 -9.02 -15.99
CA ASP A 212 -10.22 -9.74 -17.15
C ASP A 212 -11.51 -9.12 -17.71
N GLU A 213 -12.40 -8.61 -16.85
CA GLU A 213 -13.55 -7.81 -17.28
C GLU A 213 -13.11 -6.50 -17.92
N LEU A 214 -12.12 -5.83 -17.33
CA LEU A 214 -11.55 -4.61 -17.91
C LEU A 214 -11.00 -4.85 -19.32
N ARG A 215 -10.26 -5.95 -19.53
CA ARG A 215 -9.71 -6.32 -20.84
C ARG A 215 -10.81 -6.62 -21.87
N ARG A 216 -11.84 -7.36 -21.47
CA ARG A 216 -12.99 -7.64 -22.36
C ARG A 216 -13.71 -6.37 -22.78
N ASN A 217 -13.95 -5.46 -21.85
CA ASN A 217 -14.61 -4.18 -22.12
C ASN A 217 -13.78 -3.28 -23.06
N ALA A 218 -12.45 -3.33 -22.95
CA ALA A 218 -11.55 -2.58 -23.83
C ALA A 218 -11.41 -3.18 -25.25
N SER A 219 -11.69 -4.50 -25.43
CA SER A 219 -11.57 -5.20 -26.71
C SER A 219 -12.87 -5.24 -27.51
N GLY A 220 -14.00 -4.84 -26.92
CA GLY A 220 -15.35 -4.91 -27.52
C GLY A 220 -15.91 -3.56 -27.98
N GLY A 221 -15.06 -2.50 -28.06
CA GLY A 221 -15.44 -1.17 -28.53
C GLY A 221 -14.90 -0.84 -29.91
#